data_57017c6398ae8b1588fe7178149c8ec7
#
_entry.id   57017c6398ae8b1588fe7178149c8ec7
#
_cell.length_a   1.000
_cell.length_b   1.000
_cell.length_c   1.000
_cell.angle_alpha   90.00
_cell.angle_beta   90.00
_cell.angle_gamma   90.00
#
_symmetry.space_group_name_H-M   'P 1'
#
loop_
_entity.id
_entity.type
_entity.pdbx_description
1 polymer ?
#
loop_
_entity_poly.entity_id
_entity_poly.type
_entity_poly.pdbx_seq_one_letter_code
_entity_poly.pdbx_strand_id
1 'polypeptide(L)'
;PGAKALVATMKAHGAYCALVSGGFTAFTAEIAATLGMDENRANTLEIESGRLTGRVGEPILGRAAKRQRLQELIAELGLDASGTMAVGDGANDLAMIELAGLGVAFHAKPAVAAAADARVDHGDLTALLYFQGYTASEIRNA
;
A
#
# COMPACT_ATOMS: atom_id res chain seq x y z
N PRO A 1 -9.98 3.47 8.33
CA PRO A 1 -11.33 3.06 7.98
C PRO A 1 -11.43 2.70 6.50
N GLY A 2 -12.25 1.72 6.18
CA GLY A 2 -12.47 1.27 4.81
C GLY A 2 -11.42 0.35 4.23
N ALA A 3 -10.28 0.16 4.89
CA ALA A 3 -9.18 -0.67 4.38
C ALA A 3 -9.61 -2.13 4.19
N LYS A 4 -10.34 -2.67 5.15
CA LYS A 4 -10.78 -4.05 5.10
C LYS A 4 -11.76 -4.32 3.93
N ALA A 5 -12.70 -3.40 3.72
CA ALA A 5 -13.63 -3.46 2.59
C ALA A 5 -12.90 -3.31 1.25
N LEU A 6 -11.93 -2.39 1.17
CA LEU A 6 -11.11 -2.17 -0.02
C LEU A 6 -10.35 -3.46 -0.41
N VAL A 7 -9.59 -4.02 0.52
CA VAL A 7 -8.78 -5.21 0.26
C VAL A 7 -9.66 -6.41 -0.07
N ALA A 8 -10.72 -6.65 0.70
CA ALA A 8 -11.62 -7.79 0.47
C ALA A 8 -12.28 -7.73 -0.91
N THR A 9 -12.75 -6.55 -1.33
CA THR A 9 -13.39 -6.36 -2.64
C THR A 9 -12.39 -6.57 -3.77
N MET A 10 -11.21 -5.98 -3.68
CA MET A 10 -10.19 -6.10 -4.71
C MET A 10 -9.70 -7.55 -4.84
N LYS A 11 -9.48 -8.25 -3.73
CA LYS A 11 -9.07 -9.65 -3.76
C LYS A 11 -10.16 -10.57 -4.33
N ALA A 12 -11.42 -10.27 -4.05
CA ALA A 12 -12.54 -11.02 -4.64
C ALA A 12 -12.55 -10.92 -6.17
N HIS A 13 -11.94 -9.88 -6.73
CA HIS A 13 -11.82 -9.65 -8.17
C HIS A 13 -10.42 -9.98 -8.72
N GLY A 14 -9.63 -10.73 -7.97
CA GLY A 14 -8.33 -11.24 -8.44
C GLY A 14 -7.13 -10.32 -8.23
N ALA A 15 -7.25 -9.23 -7.48
CA ALA A 15 -6.15 -8.32 -7.24
C ALA A 15 -5.13 -8.90 -6.26
N TYR A 16 -3.86 -8.55 -6.48
CA TYR A 16 -2.78 -8.81 -5.54
C TYR A 16 -2.57 -7.56 -4.67
N CYS A 17 -2.68 -7.72 -3.37
CA CYS A 17 -2.60 -6.62 -2.43
C CYS A 17 -1.32 -6.70 -1.59
N ALA A 18 -0.50 -5.67 -1.66
CA ALA A 18 0.76 -5.58 -0.93
C ALA A 18 0.77 -4.39 0.02
N LEU A 19 1.26 -4.61 1.23
CA LEU A 19 1.54 -3.56 2.20
C LEU A 19 3.04 -3.32 2.23
N VAL A 20 3.46 -2.11 1.86
CA VAL A 20 4.87 -1.71 1.86
C VAL A 20 5.01 -0.47 2.74
N SER A 21 5.79 -0.56 3.79
CA SER A 21 5.86 0.47 4.82
C SER A 21 7.30 0.78 5.22
N GLY A 22 7.55 2.03 5.58
CA GLY A 22 8.79 2.42 6.26
C GLY A 22 8.78 2.09 7.76
N GLY A 23 7.64 1.60 8.29
CA GLY A 23 7.53 1.12 9.66
C GLY A 23 8.21 -0.23 9.86
N PHE A 24 7.83 -0.96 10.89
CA PHE A 24 8.47 -2.23 11.26
C PHE A 24 7.51 -3.41 11.13
N THR A 25 8.04 -4.57 10.76
CA THR A 25 7.26 -5.80 10.58
C THR A 25 6.50 -6.23 11.84
N ALA A 26 7.03 -5.92 13.03
CA ALA A 26 6.35 -6.20 14.28
C ALA A 26 4.94 -5.57 14.33
N PHE A 27 4.75 -4.43 13.67
CA PHE A 27 3.46 -3.72 13.61
C PHE A 27 2.68 -4.03 12.34
N THR A 28 3.37 -4.07 11.18
CA THR A 28 2.72 -4.21 9.89
C THR A 28 2.24 -5.62 9.59
N ALA A 29 2.90 -6.64 10.15
CA ALA A 29 2.50 -8.04 9.96
C ALA A 29 1.08 -8.32 10.48
N GLU A 30 0.75 -7.78 11.66
CA GLU A 30 -0.58 -7.94 12.25
C GLU A 30 -1.64 -7.22 11.41
N ILE A 31 -1.33 -6.01 10.94
CA ILE A 31 -2.23 -5.25 10.08
C ILE A 31 -2.47 -5.99 8.77
N ALA A 32 -1.40 -6.49 8.14
CA ALA A 32 -1.49 -7.23 6.89
C ALA A 32 -2.34 -8.49 7.04
N ALA A 33 -2.15 -9.24 8.11
CA ALA A 33 -2.93 -10.45 8.40
C ALA A 33 -4.41 -10.11 8.62
N THR A 34 -4.70 -9.06 9.36
CA THR A 34 -6.08 -8.60 9.62
C THR A 34 -6.79 -8.18 8.34
N LEU A 35 -6.09 -7.54 7.42
CA LEU A 35 -6.65 -7.07 6.15
C LEU A 35 -6.67 -8.14 5.07
N GLY A 36 -5.95 -9.25 5.25
CA GLY A 36 -5.85 -10.29 4.22
C GLY A 36 -4.92 -9.92 3.07
N MET A 37 -3.89 -9.12 3.33
CA MET A 37 -2.88 -8.75 2.32
C MET A 37 -2.11 -9.97 1.84
N ASP A 38 -1.70 -9.96 0.57
CA ASP A 38 -0.90 -11.03 -0.02
C ASP A 38 0.57 -10.96 0.39
N GLU A 39 1.06 -9.76 0.68
CA GLU A 39 2.42 -9.58 1.18
C GLU A 39 2.54 -8.39 2.10
N ASN A 40 3.63 -8.39 2.89
CA ASN A 40 3.99 -7.33 3.81
C ASN A 40 5.50 -7.11 3.72
N ARG A 41 5.89 -5.89 3.38
CA ARG A 41 7.27 -5.45 3.33
C ARG A 41 7.46 -4.25 4.25
N ALA A 42 8.35 -4.40 5.22
CA ALA A 42 8.66 -3.35 6.18
C ALA A 42 10.05 -3.54 6.76
N ASN A 43 10.52 -2.59 7.55
CA ASN A 43 11.79 -2.72 8.25
C ASN A 43 11.65 -3.73 9.40
N THR A 44 12.73 -4.42 9.70
CA THR A 44 12.79 -5.41 10.78
C THR A 44 13.65 -4.87 11.92
N LEU A 45 13.13 -4.90 13.14
CA LEU A 45 13.93 -4.63 14.33
C LEU A 45 14.75 -5.86 14.68
N GLU A 46 16.05 -5.69 14.92
CA GLU A 46 16.90 -6.79 15.36
C GLU A 46 16.59 -7.13 16.82
N ILE A 47 16.46 -8.42 17.09
CA ILE A 47 16.25 -8.96 18.42
C ILE A 47 17.41 -9.90 18.73
N GLU A 48 18.06 -9.67 19.86
CA GLU A 48 19.17 -10.49 20.33
C GLU A 48 18.90 -10.88 21.77
N SER A 49 18.96 -12.19 22.05
CA SER A 49 18.67 -12.75 23.38
C SER A 49 17.31 -12.29 23.96
N GLY A 50 16.30 -12.16 23.09
CA GLY A 50 14.95 -11.74 23.47
C GLY A 50 14.80 -10.24 23.71
N ARG A 51 15.82 -9.44 23.41
CA ARG A 51 15.80 -7.98 23.63
C ARG A 51 16.06 -7.26 22.31
N LEU A 52 15.42 -6.10 22.15
CA LEU A 52 15.70 -5.21 21.02
C LEU A 52 17.11 -4.65 21.14
N THR A 53 17.87 -4.72 20.04
CA THR A 53 19.24 -4.22 20.00
C THR A 53 19.32 -2.72 19.68
N GLY A 54 18.21 -2.13 19.24
CA GLY A 54 18.17 -0.76 18.75
C GLY A 54 18.64 -0.62 17.31
N ARG A 55 18.96 -1.75 16.64
CA ARG A 55 19.35 -1.78 15.23
C ARG A 55 18.19 -2.24 14.36
N VAL A 56 18.26 -1.84 13.09
CA VAL A 56 17.28 -2.22 12.08
C VAL A 56 17.90 -3.26 11.16
N GLY A 57 17.17 -4.32 10.88
CA GLY A 57 17.62 -5.36 9.94
C GLY A 57 17.78 -4.80 8.53
N GLU A 58 18.71 -5.39 7.76
CA GLU A 58 18.95 -5.00 6.38
C GLU A 58 18.19 -5.91 5.40
N PRO A 59 17.79 -5.39 4.22
CA PRO A 59 17.92 -3.98 3.78
C PRO A 59 16.91 -3.07 4.47
N ILE A 60 17.30 -1.82 4.70
CA ILE A 60 16.40 -0.81 5.24
C ILE A 60 15.46 -0.33 4.13
N LEU A 61 14.15 -0.43 4.35
CA LEU A 61 13.16 0.01 3.40
C LEU A 61 12.87 1.50 3.58
N GLY A 62 13.03 2.26 2.53
CA GLY A 62 12.79 3.68 2.51
C GLY A 62 12.02 4.08 1.25
N ARG A 63 12.19 5.35 0.86
CA ARG A 63 11.48 5.95 -0.29
C ARG A 63 11.63 5.13 -1.59
N ALA A 64 12.85 4.75 -1.94
CA ALA A 64 13.12 4.01 -3.16
C ALA A 64 12.57 2.58 -3.14
N ALA A 65 12.47 1.98 -1.95
CA ALA A 65 12.02 0.60 -1.79
C ALA A 65 10.56 0.41 -2.21
N LYS A 66 9.69 1.38 -1.95
CA LYS A 66 8.28 1.30 -2.33
C LYS A 66 8.11 1.28 -3.84
N ARG A 67 8.81 2.16 -4.54
CA ARG A 67 8.79 2.19 -6.01
C ARG A 67 9.39 0.91 -6.58
N GLN A 68 10.52 0.48 -6.04
CA GLN A 68 11.20 -0.73 -6.47
C GLN A 68 10.29 -1.95 -6.33
N ARG A 69 9.60 -2.09 -5.19
CA ARG A 69 8.70 -3.23 -5.00
C ARG A 69 7.54 -3.22 -5.98
N LEU A 70 6.99 -2.05 -6.30
CA LEU A 70 5.97 -1.94 -7.33
C LEU A 70 6.49 -2.37 -8.70
N GLN A 71 7.70 -1.97 -9.06
CA GLN A 71 8.35 -2.40 -10.32
C GLN A 71 8.55 -3.91 -10.36
N GLU A 72 9.00 -4.51 -9.26
CA GLU A 72 9.18 -5.96 -9.14
C GLU A 72 7.87 -6.71 -9.31
N LEU A 73 6.79 -6.24 -8.66
CA LEU A 73 5.47 -6.86 -8.76
C LEU A 73 4.89 -6.76 -10.17
N ILE A 74 5.08 -5.64 -10.84
CA ILE A 74 4.66 -5.48 -12.24
C ILE A 74 5.31 -6.56 -13.11
N ALA A 75 6.60 -6.79 -12.94
CA ALA A 75 7.34 -7.80 -13.68
C ALA A 75 6.95 -9.23 -13.28
N GLU A 76 6.87 -9.51 -11.98
CA GLU A 76 6.55 -10.84 -11.44
C GLU A 76 5.15 -11.30 -11.83
N LEU A 77 4.19 -10.39 -11.83
CA LEU A 77 2.78 -10.70 -12.13
C LEU A 77 2.42 -10.53 -13.60
N GLY A 78 3.37 -10.09 -14.43
CA GLY A 78 3.14 -9.91 -15.86
C GLY A 78 2.15 -8.80 -16.17
N LEU A 79 2.14 -7.74 -15.38
CA LEU A 79 1.22 -6.62 -15.53
C LEU A 79 1.87 -5.46 -16.27
N ASP A 80 1.04 -4.55 -16.82
CA ASP A 80 1.45 -3.21 -17.19
C ASP A 80 1.28 -2.28 -15.97
N ALA A 81 2.02 -1.18 -15.94
CA ALA A 81 1.84 -0.17 -14.91
C ALA A 81 0.38 0.31 -14.84
N SER A 82 -0.30 0.40 -15.99
CA SER A 82 -1.72 0.78 -16.06
C SER A 82 -2.67 -0.16 -15.30
N GLY A 83 -2.23 -1.38 -14.99
CA GLY A 83 -2.99 -2.34 -14.18
C GLY A 83 -2.73 -2.25 -12.70
N THR A 84 -2.08 -1.20 -12.22
CA THR A 84 -1.68 -1.05 -10.82
C THR A 84 -2.28 0.18 -10.15
N MET A 85 -2.45 0.11 -8.84
CA MET A 85 -2.86 1.23 -8.00
C MET A 85 -1.92 1.33 -6.81
N ALA A 86 -1.49 2.53 -6.50
CA ALA A 86 -0.68 2.82 -5.32
C ALA A 86 -1.34 3.91 -4.49
N VAL A 87 -1.30 3.76 -3.17
CA VAL A 87 -1.95 4.66 -2.22
C VAL A 87 -0.93 5.10 -1.18
N GLY A 88 -0.86 6.38 -0.92
CA GLY A 88 0.03 6.91 0.10
C GLY A 88 -0.34 8.32 0.54
N ASP A 89 0.33 8.81 1.57
CA ASP A 89 0.06 10.12 2.16
C ASP A 89 1.31 11.01 2.31
N GLY A 90 2.48 10.46 2.20
CA GLY A 90 3.72 11.16 2.46
C GLY A 90 4.67 11.24 1.28
N ALA A 91 5.72 12.06 1.42
CA ALA A 91 6.72 12.24 0.38
C ALA A 91 7.46 10.94 0.02
N ASN A 92 7.56 10.01 0.96
CA ASN A 92 8.16 8.70 0.72
C ASN A 92 7.32 7.78 -0.17
N ASP A 93 6.08 8.15 -0.45
CA ASP A 93 5.18 7.39 -1.34
C ASP A 93 5.17 7.96 -2.77
N LEU A 94 5.74 9.14 -2.95
CA LEU A 94 5.59 9.92 -4.19
C LEU A 94 6.07 9.17 -5.43
N ALA A 95 7.26 8.57 -5.38
CA ALA A 95 7.81 7.84 -6.53
C ALA A 95 6.96 6.64 -6.91
N MET A 96 6.40 5.94 -5.92
CA MET A 96 5.49 4.82 -6.14
C MET A 96 4.16 5.29 -6.74
N ILE A 97 3.60 6.38 -6.22
CA ILE A 97 2.36 6.99 -6.71
C ILE A 97 2.51 7.42 -8.16
N GLU A 98 3.64 8.01 -8.52
CA GLU A 98 3.89 8.45 -9.90
C GLU A 98 4.03 7.27 -10.88
N LEU A 99 4.60 6.16 -10.44
CA LEU A 99 4.79 4.97 -11.28
C LEU A 99 3.47 4.23 -11.55
N ALA A 100 2.58 4.16 -10.58
CA ALA A 100 1.34 3.38 -10.68
C ALA A 100 0.40 3.92 -11.75
N GLY A 101 -0.39 3.04 -12.35
CA GLY A 101 -1.42 3.43 -13.30
C GLY A 101 -2.48 4.34 -12.69
N LEU A 102 -2.83 4.09 -11.42
CA LEU A 102 -3.67 4.98 -10.61
C LEU A 102 -2.94 5.28 -9.31
N GLY A 103 -2.30 6.42 -9.23
CA GLY A 103 -1.67 6.90 -8.01
C GLY A 103 -2.65 7.73 -7.18
N VAL A 104 -2.89 7.32 -5.94
CA VAL A 104 -3.88 7.95 -5.07
C VAL A 104 -3.21 8.59 -3.85
N ALA A 105 -3.47 9.86 -3.64
CA ALA A 105 -3.10 10.56 -2.42
C ALA A 105 -4.26 10.49 -1.42
N PHE A 106 -4.05 9.83 -0.30
CA PHE A 106 -5.07 9.61 0.72
C PHE A 106 -4.75 10.41 1.97
N HIS A 107 -5.57 11.41 2.27
CA HIS A 107 -5.35 12.36 3.38
C HIS A 107 -3.90 12.87 3.39
N ALA A 108 -3.41 13.21 2.20
CA ALA A 108 -1.99 13.46 1.95
C ALA A 108 -1.61 14.93 2.15
N LYS A 109 -0.30 15.14 2.27
CA LYS A 109 0.27 16.49 2.24
C LYS A 109 0.05 17.11 0.85
N PRO A 110 -0.04 18.46 0.75
CA PRO A 110 -0.35 19.14 -0.51
C PRO A 110 0.56 18.76 -1.70
N ALA A 111 1.86 18.59 -1.47
CA ALA A 111 2.80 18.23 -2.52
C ALA A 111 2.51 16.84 -3.10
N VAL A 112 2.11 15.89 -2.26
CA VAL A 112 1.74 14.54 -2.68
C VAL A 112 0.41 14.54 -3.40
N ALA A 113 -0.57 15.28 -2.89
CA ALA A 113 -1.88 15.41 -3.50
C ALA A 113 -1.79 16.02 -4.91
N ALA A 114 -0.89 16.98 -5.11
CA ALA A 114 -0.70 17.63 -6.40
C ALA A 114 -0.11 16.69 -7.47
N ALA A 115 0.70 15.71 -7.06
CA ALA A 115 1.37 14.77 -7.97
C ALA A 115 0.56 13.52 -8.29
N ALA A 116 -0.49 13.23 -7.52
CA ALA A 116 -1.30 12.03 -7.68
C ALA A 116 -2.34 12.17 -8.80
N ASP A 117 -2.75 11.03 -9.35
CA ASP A 117 -3.83 10.98 -10.35
C ASP A 117 -5.19 11.25 -9.73
N ALA A 118 -5.38 10.83 -8.47
CA ALA A 118 -6.59 11.05 -7.70
C ALA A 118 -6.24 11.36 -6.25
N ARG A 119 -7.15 12.01 -5.54
CA ARG A 119 -6.93 12.35 -4.14
C ARG A 119 -8.20 12.13 -3.31
N VAL A 120 -8.00 11.70 -2.07
CA VAL A 120 -9.06 11.59 -1.08
C VAL A 120 -8.67 12.45 0.11
N ASP A 121 -9.28 13.60 0.25
CA ASP A 121 -9.02 14.53 1.36
C ASP A 121 -9.96 14.27 2.54
N HIS A 122 -11.13 13.75 2.24
CA HIS A 122 -12.18 13.43 3.19
C HIS A 122 -12.76 12.06 2.87
N GLY A 123 -13.30 11.37 3.85
CA GLY A 123 -13.83 10.03 3.67
C GLY A 123 -12.81 8.95 3.96
N ASP A 124 -13.10 7.73 3.55
CA ASP A 124 -12.27 6.56 3.84
C ASP A 124 -11.77 5.85 2.57
N LEU A 125 -11.08 4.73 2.76
CA LEU A 125 -10.46 3.98 1.66
C LEU A 125 -11.47 3.32 0.71
N THR A 126 -12.75 3.23 1.06
CA THR A 126 -13.76 2.73 0.12
C THR A 126 -13.93 3.62 -1.10
N ALA A 127 -13.56 4.90 -1.01
CA ALA A 127 -13.57 5.82 -2.15
C ALA A 127 -12.72 5.28 -3.32
N LEU A 128 -11.65 4.56 -3.04
CA LEU A 128 -10.78 3.97 -4.05
C LEU A 128 -11.50 2.92 -4.91
N LEU A 129 -12.49 2.26 -4.35
CA LEU A 129 -13.32 1.30 -5.10
C LEU A 129 -14.19 2.01 -6.12
N TYR A 130 -14.78 3.14 -5.74
CA TYR A 130 -15.58 3.94 -6.67
C TYR A 130 -14.73 4.52 -7.81
N PHE A 131 -13.49 4.91 -7.54
CA PHE A 131 -12.56 5.36 -8.58
C PHE A 131 -12.28 4.27 -9.62
N GLN A 132 -12.38 3.00 -9.25
CA GLN A 132 -12.16 1.86 -10.12
C GLN A 132 -13.45 1.38 -10.80
N GLY A 133 -14.57 2.04 -10.56
CA GLY A 133 -15.86 1.71 -11.17
C GLY A 133 -16.70 0.70 -10.42
N TYR A 134 -16.31 0.29 -9.21
CA TYR A 134 -17.15 -0.58 -8.39
C TYR A 134 -18.39 0.16 -7.90
N THR A 135 -19.52 -0.53 -7.89
CA THR A 135 -20.77 -0.01 -7.31
C THR A 135 -20.88 -0.41 -5.84
N ALA A 136 -21.78 0.25 -5.11
CA ALA A 136 -22.00 -0.06 -3.69
C ALA A 136 -22.37 -1.54 -3.47
N SER A 137 -23.11 -2.14 -4.38
CA SER A 137 -23.50 -3.54 -4.27
C SER A 137 -22.34 -4.52 -4.49
N GLU A 138 -21.27 -4.10 -5.15
CA GLU A 138 -20.09 -4.93 -5.41
C GLU A 138 -19.08 -4.88 -4.26
N ILE A 139 -19.20 -3.92 -3.34
CA ILE A 139 -18.27 -3.75 -2.24
C ILE A 139 -18.51 -4.81 -1.16
N ARG A 140 -17.43 -5.49 -0.77
CA ARG A 140 -17.45 -6.50 0.29
C ARG A 140 -17.30 -5.83 1.65
N ASN A 141 -18.25 -6.09 2.52
CA ASN A 141 -18.15 -5.68 3.92
C ASN A 141 -17.48 -6.81 4.70
N ALA A 142 -16.21 -6.58 5.05
CA ALA A 142 -15.40 -7.58 5.73
C ALA A 142 -15.23 -7.24 7.21
#